data_24278d2a51a91316fc1252720c358b7a
#
_entry.id   24278d2a51a91316fc1252720c358b7a
#
_cell.length_a   1.000
_cell.length_b   1.000
_cell.length_c   1.000
_cell.angle_alpha   90.00
_cell.angle_beta   90.00
_cell.angle_gamma   90.00
#
_symmetry.space_group_name_H-M   'P 1'
#
loop_
_entity.id
_entity.type
_entity.pdbx_description
1 polymer ?
#
loop_
_entity_poly.entity_id
_entity_poly.type
_entity_poly.pdbx_seq_one_letter_code
_entity_poly.pdbx_strand_id
1 'polypeptide(L)'
;IGDLFRGSRAAFLALFGATVSAVLCFSYYPALANQLSPKEIFESYQRTHKGSEPLALFGVGGRTAAYYAGGQPLILKDTQSAYEWLMGGEHGTRRFLAVRAEELSRLNRAYRERTGTGQNLPVLDARSSQIVLVTSSLADGEKNQNPLSRIVLATPPTPQRKLEVVLEDKLEVLGYDITDSTGKLVEHVAPGKKYHMRTYFKVLAPMQSEWDMFIHIDGFRRRHNGDHKVCEGKYPMSLWLKDDIVMDDHEFSLEPNFSPGAYNLWFGLFVGESRLKVKSG
;
A
#
# COMPACT_ATOMS: atom_id res chain seq x y z
N ILE A 1 -37.33 13.70 -45.14
CA ILE A 1 -36.12 13.05 -44.58
C ILE A 1 -35.70 13.73 -43.27
N GLY A 2 -35.81 15.08 -43.13
CA GLY A 2 -35.41 15.80 -41.91
C GLY A 2 -36.18 15.45 -40.65
N ASP A 3 -37.48 15.18 -40.74
CA ASP A 3 -38.36 14.92 -39.59
C ASP A 3 -38.25 13.48 -39.06
N LEU A 4 -37.96 12.53 -39.94
CA LEU A 4 -37.68 11.14 -39.53
C LEU A 4 -36.40 11.01 -38.65
N PHE A 5 -35.40 11.84 -39.00
CA PHE A 5 -34.16 11.90 -38.21
C PHE A 5 -34.28 12.68 -36.89
N ARG A 6 -35.22 13.61 -36.74
CA ARG A 6 -35.46 14.31 -35.46
C ARG A 6 -36.09 13.39 -34.43
N GLY A 7 -37.08 12.61 -34.81
CA GLY A 7 -37.71 11.63 -33.92
C GLY A 7 -36.74 10.53 -33.51
N SER A 8 -35.90 10.03 -34.42
CA SER A 8 -34.89 9.00 -34.11
C SER A 8 -33.76 9.50 -33.22
N ARG A 9 -33.37 10.81 -33.37
CA ARG A 9 -32.37 11.42 -32.47
C ARG A 9 -32.86 11.57 -31.05
N ALA A 10 -34.11 11.98 -30.84
CA ALA A 10 -34.72 12.08 -29.52
C ALA A 10 -34.83 10.69 -28.87
N ALA A 11 -35.28 9.69 -29.61
CA ALA A 11 -35.34 8.32 -29.16
C ALA A 11 -33.94 7.74 -28.81
N PHE A 12 -32.93 8.02 -29.65
CA PHE A 12 -31.55 7.63 -29.40
C PHE A 12 -30.99 8.29 -28.13
N LEU A 13 -31.19 9.60 -27.95
CA LEU A 13 -30.76 10.32 -26.76
C LEU A 13 -31.46 9.82 -25.49
N ALA A 14 -32.75 9.51 -25.56
CA ALA A 14 -33.50 8.93 -24.45
C ALA A 14 -32.99 7.53 -24.10
N LEU A 15 -32.76 6.68 -25.10
CA LEU A 15 -32.21 5.34 -24.90
C LEU A 15 -30.78 5.40 -24.34
N PHE A 16 -29.95 6.25 -24.89
CA PHE A 16 -28.57 6.47 -24.41
C PHE A 16 -28.56 6.96 -22.95
N GLY A 17 -29.40 7.97 -22.64
CA GLY A 17 -29.54 8.48 -21.28
C GLY A 17 -30.03 7.41 -20.30
N ALA A 18 -31.02 6.60 -20.71
CA ALA A 18 -31.52 5.49 -19.88
C ALA A 18 -30.42 4.43 -19.65
N THR A 19 -29.67 4.09 -20.71
CA THR A 19 -28.58 3.10 -20.61
C THR A 19 -27.47 3.62 -19.70
N VAL A 20 -27.01 4.86 -19.87
CA VAL A 20 -26.00 5.47 -19.00
C VAL A 20 -26.50 5.52 -17.56
N SER A 21 -27.75 5.93 -17.33
CA SER A 21 -28.35 5.96 -15.99
C SER A 21 -28.40 4.57 -15.37
N ALA A 22 -28.78 3.55 -16.14
CA ALA A 22 -28.80 2.18 -15.66
C ALA A 22 -27.38 1.69 -15.27
N VAL A 23 -26.37 1.93 -16.10
CA VAL A 23 -24.97 1.60 -15.79
C VAL A 23 -24.51 2.33 -14.53
N LEU A 24 -24.77 3.61 -14.41
CA LEU A 24 -24.42 4.39 -13.22
C LEU A 24 -25.12 3.86 -11.96
N CYS A 25 -26.43 3.63 -12.01
CA CYS A 25 -27.21 3.22 -10.84
C CYS A 25 -26.97 1.76 -10.41
N PHE A 26 -26.80 0.84 -11.36
CA PHE A 26 -26.73 -0.60 -11.06
C PHE A 26 -25.33 -1.18 -11.05
N SER A 27 -24.35 -0.48 -11.61
CA SER A 27 -22.96 -0.95 -11.67
C SER A 27 -21.99 0.03 -10.98
N TYR A 28 -21.91 1.27 -11.44
CA TYR A 28 -20.88 2.21 -11.00
C TYR A 28 -21.09 2.69 -9.55
N TYR A 29 -22.27 3.21 -9.21
CA TYR A 29 -22.54 3.71 -7.84
C TYR A 29 -22.50 2.63 -6.76
N PRO A 30 -23.02 1.41 -6.95
CA PRO A 30 -22.83 0.34 -5.98
C PRO A 30 -21.37 -0.03 -5.78
N ALA A 31 -20.58 -0.13 -6.86
CA ALA A 31 -19.15 -0.42 -6.77
C ALA A 31 -18.39 0.70 -6.02
N LEU A 32 -18.70 1.96 -6.33
CA LEU A 32 -18.10 3.11 -5.64
C LEU A 32 -18.52 3.16 -4.17
N ALA A 33 -19.81 2.92 -3.87
CA ALA A 33 -20.30 2.88 -2.50
C ALA A 33 -19.63 1.79 -1.67
N ASN A 34 -19.39 0.62 -2.25
CA ASN A 34 -18.66 -0.46 -1.58
C ASN A 34 -17.20 -0.08 -1.27
N GLN A 35 -16.52 0.64 -2.16
CA GLN A 35 -15.15 1.11 -1.91
C GLN A 35 -15.07 2.21 -0.83
N LEU A 36 -16.08 3.07 -0.77
CA LEU A 36 -16.12 4.19 0.19
C LEU A 36 -16.79 3.82 1.51
N SER A 37 -17.61 2.77 1.53
CA SER A 37 -18.37 2.36 2.71
C SER A 37 -17.50 1.50 3.63
N PRO A 38 -17.56 1.72 4.94
CA PRO A 38 -16.98 0.80 5.93
C PRO A 38 -17.77 -0.52 6.06
N LYS A 39 -18.89 -0.68 5.34
CA LYS A 39 -19.80 -1.81 5.44
C LYS A 39 -19.10 -3.16 5.28
N GLU A 40 -18.29 -3.32 4.24
CA GLU A 40 -17.58 -4.58 3.95
C GLU A 40 -16.68 -5.03 5.09
N ILE A 41 -16.01 -4.09 5.76
CA ILE A 41 -15.13 -4.35 6.91
C ILE A 41 -15.93 -4.91 8.09
N PHE A 42 -17.10 -4.30 8.38
CA PHE A 42 -17.97 -4.79 9.45
C PHE A 42 -18.67 -6.11 9.10
N GLU A 43 -19.02 -6.33 7.84
CA GLU A 43 -19.53 -7.63 7.37
C GLU A 43 -18.43 -8.71 7.47
N SER A 44 -17.16 -8.38 7.21
CA SER A 44 -16.06 -9.30 7.44
C SER A 44 -15.88 -9.63 8.91
N TYR A 45 -16.01 -8.65 9.81
CA TYR A 45 -16.05 -8.92 11.24
C TYR A 45 -17.21 -9.87 11.59
N GLN A 46 -18.44 -9.57 11.15
CA GLN A 46 -19.61 -10.40 11.44
C GLN A 46 -19.50 -11.84 10.93
N ARG A 47 -18.80 -12.07 9.82
CA ARG A 47 -18.55 -13.42 9.28
C ARG A 47 -17.46 -14.18 10.03
N THR A 48 -16.52 -13.47 10.63
CA THR A 48 -15.27 -14.05 11.14
C THR A 48 -15.27 -14.22 12.66
N HIS A 49 -15.91 -13.27 13.39
CA HIS A 49 -15.94 -13.32 14.84
C HIS A 49 -16.73 -14.53 15.37
N LYS A 50 -16.33 -15.06 16.52
CA LYS A 50 -16.99 -16.18 17.19
C LYS A 50 -17.40 -15.75 18.60
N GLY A 51 -18.68 -15.99 18.95
CA GLY A 51 -19.17 -15.71 20.28
C GLY A 51 -19.00 -14.25 20.72
N SER A 52 -18.29 -14.02 21.81
CA SER A 52 -18.09 -12.69 22.42
C SER A 52 -16.79 -12.00 22.02
N GLU A 53 -16.16 -12.39 20.90
CA GLU A 53 -14.94 -11.75 20.42
C GLU A 53 -15.20 -10.25 20.11
N PRO A 54 -14.58 -9.31 20.84
CA PRO A 54 -14.95 -7.91 20.79
C PRO A 54 -14.33 -7.16 19.61
N LEU A 55 -15.05 -6.12 19.13
CA LEU A 55 -14.59 -5.16 18.15
C LEU A 55 -14.37 -3.80 18.80
N ALA A 56 -13.24 -3.16 18.52
CA ALA A 56 -12.99 -1.74 18.82
C ALA A 56 -12.70 -0.95 17.54
N LEU A 57 -12.63 0.38 17.67
CA LEU A 57 -12.40 1.31 16.58
C LEU A 57 -11.18 2.18 16.86
N PHE A 58 -10.37 2.42 15.84
CA PHE A 58 -9.25 3.36 15.91
C PHE A 58 -9.25 4.28 14.67
N GLY A 59 -9.44 5.58 14.91
CA GLY A 59 -9.56 6.59 13.86
C GLY A 59 -10.88 6.51 13.06
N VAL A 60 -11.81 5.66 13.45
CA VAL A 60 -13.08 5.41 12.75
C VAL A 60 -14.25 5.98 13.55
N GLY A 61 -15.19 6.63 12.87
CA GLY A 61 -16.38 7.21 13.52
C GLY A 61 -17.36 6.15 14.04
N GLY A 62 -17.89 6.36 15.27
CA GLY A 62 -18.67 5.36 15.97
C GLY A 62 -20.10 5.11 15.45
N ARG A 63 -20.73 6.07 14.74
CA ARG A 63 -22.15 5.96 14.36
C ARG A 63 -22.44 4.80 13.41
N THR A 64 -21.69 4.71 12.32
CA THR A 64 -21.81 3.62 11.33
C THR A 64 -21.37 2.29 11.93
N ALA A 65 -20.30 2.32 12.73
CA ALA A 65 -19.78 1.14 13.41
C ALA A 65 -20.77 0.54 14.40
N ALA A 66 -21.49 1.36 15.18
CA ALA A 66 -22.50 0.89 16.14
C ALA A 66 -23.63 0.09 15.47
N TYR A 67 -24.06 0.52 14.28
CA TYR A 67 -25.07 -0.18 13.50
C TYR A 67 -24.62 -1.61 13.11
N TYR A 68 -23.40 -1.73 12.58
CA TYR A 68 -22.89 -3.03 12.10
C TYR A 68 -22.30 -3.91 13.20
N ALA A 69 -21.79 -3.33 14.28
CA ALA A 69 -21.20 -4.07 15.40
C ALA A 69 -22.24 -4.61 16.39
N GLY A 70 -23.54 -4.28 16.20
CA GLY A 70 -24.60 -4.73 17.09
C GLY A 70 -24.57 -4.07 18.49
N GLY A 71 -23.87 -2.95 18.64
CA GLY A 71 -23.72 -2.22 19.89
C GLY A 71 -22.77 -1.04 19.77
N GLN A 72 -22.44 -0.39 20.88
CA GLN A 72 -21.47 0.71 20.89
C GLN A 72 -20.05 0.15 21.05
N PRO A 73 -19.22 0.09 19.97
CA PRO A 73 -17.86 -0.38 20.09
C PRO A 73 -16.99 0.63 20.83
N LEU A 74 -15.96 0.14 21.52
CA LEU A 74 -14.97 0.97 22.17
C LEU A 74 -14.21 1.80 21.11
N ILE A 75 -14.08 3.10 21.33
CA ILE A 75 -13.29 3.99 20.46
C ILE A 75 -11.97 4.29 21.14
N LEU A 76 -10.88 3.91 20.49
CA LEU A 76 -9.51 4.11 20.95
C LEU A 76 -8.94 5.40 20.34
N LYS A 77 -8.14 6.14 21.13
CA LYS A 77 -7.75 7.51 20.78
C LYS A 77 -6.39 7.60 20.11
N ASP A 78 -5.50 6.65 20.38
CA ASP A 78 -4.11 6.68 19.92
C ASP A 78 -3.59 5.26 19.65
N THR A 79 -2.43 5.20 19.00
CA THR A 79 -1.78 3.94 18.61
C THR A 79 -1.43 3.06 19.81
N GLN A 80 -1.06 3.68 20.95
CA GLN A 80 -0.69 2.96 22.15
C GLN A 80 -1.89 2.20 22.73
N SER A 81 -3.00 2.90 22.95
CA SER A 81 -4.25 2.30 23.46
C SER A 81 -4.82 1.27 22.48
N ALA A 82 -4.68 1.50 21.16
CA ALA A 82 -5.10 0.57 20.12
C ALA A 82 -4.30 -0.73 20.18
N TYR A 83 -2.98 -0.65 20.32
CA TYR A 83 -2.12 -1.81 20.46
C TYR A 83 -2.41 -2.58 21.77
N GLU A 84 -2.43 -1.87 22.89
CA GLU A 84 -2.67 -2.48 24.22
C GLU A 84 -4.02 -3.19 24.28
N TRP A 85 -5.05 -2.56 23.75
CA TRP A 85 -6.36 -3.17 23.68
C TRP A 85 -6.35 -4.42 22.78
N LEU A 86 -5.75 -4.33 21.61
CA LEU A 86 -5.71 -5.44 20.66
C LEU A 86 -4.96 -6.67 21.24
N MET A 87 -3.81 -6.43 21.87
CA MET A 87 -2.93 -7.50 22.38
C MET A 87 -3.19 -7.87 23.85
N GLY A 88 -3.92 -7.04 24.60
CA GLY A 88 -4.19 -7.24 26.03
C GLY A 88 -5.38 -8.15 26.35
N GLY A 89 -5.88 -8.95 25.39
CA GLY A 89 -6.95 -9.92 25.62
C GLY A 89 -6.57 -11.00 26.62
N GLU A 90 -7.56 -11.49 27.38
CA GLU A 90 -7.40 -12.71 28.17
C GLU A 90 -6.97 -13.86 27.25
N HIS A 91 -6.17 -14.79 27.79
CA HIS A 91 -5.62 -15.90 27.01
C HIS A 91 -6.70 -16.64 26.22
N GLY A 92 -6.59 -16.57 24.89
CA GLY A 92 -7.48 -17.25 23.95
C GLY A 92 -8.63 -16.42 23.38
N THR A 93 -8.89 -15.22 23.89
CA THR A 93 -9.93 -14.35 23.32
C THR A 93 -9.35 -13.51 22.19
N ARG A 94 -9.78 -13.80 20.95
CA ARG A 94 -9.43 -13.04 19.79
C ARG A 94 -10.11 -11.66 19.82
N ARG A 95 -9.39 -10.61 19.41
CA ARG A 95 -9.90 -9.25 19.35
C ARG A 95 -9.79 -8.70 17.95
N PHE A 96 -10.71 -7.80 17.60
CA PHE A 96 -10.80 -7.17 16.29
C PHE A 96 -10.76 -5.67 16.42
N LEU A 97 -10.07 -5.02 15.50
CA LEU A 97 -9.95 -3.58 15.48
C LEU A 97 -10.21 -3.06 14.05
N ALA A 98 -11.25 -2.22 13.89
CA ALA A 98 -11.43 -1.47 12.66
C ALA A 98 -10.55 -0.22 12.73
N VAL A 99 -9.57 -0.14 11.84
CA VAL A 99 -8.51 0.89 11.84
C VAL A 99 -8.63 1.74 10.59
N ARG A 100 -8.54 3.06 10.72
CA ARG A 100 -8.37 3.94 9.56
C ARG A 100 -7.08 3.59 8.83
N ALA A 101 -7.15 3.45 7.51
CA ALA A 101 -6.02 2.96 6.70
C ALA A 101 -4.72 3.78 6.90
N GLU A 102 -4.84 5.09 7.11
CA GLU A 102 -3.69 5.98 7.38
C GLU A 102 -2.99 5.71 8.73
N GLU A 103 -3.69 5.10 9.70
CA GLU A 103 -3.13 4.74 11.01
C GLU A 103 -2.48 3.35 11.01
N LEU A 104 -2.71 2.56 9.95
CA LEU A 104 -2.20 1.19 9.88
C LEU A 104 -0.68 1.13 10.00
N SER A 105 0.05 2.05 9.35
CA SER A 105 1.51 2.07 9.37
C SER A 105 2.08 2.27 10.78
N ARG A 106 1.49 3.17 11.56
CA ARG A 106 1.89 3.41 12.95
C ARG A 106 1.58 2.22 13.85
N LEU A 107 0.38 1.65 13.71
CA LEU A 107 -0.02 0.48 14.47
C LEU A 107 0.81 -0.76 14.12
N ASN A 108 1.11 -0.95 12.84
CA ASN A 108 1.99 -2.03 12.36
C ASN A 108 3.41 -1.88 12.92
N ARG A 109 3.97 -0.67 12.95
CA ARG A 109 5.26 -0.40 13.61
C ARG A 109 5.21 -0.78 15.08
N ALA A 110 4.22 -0.30 15.83
CA ALA A 110 4.08 -0.60 17.27
C ALA A 110 3.98 -2.11 17.51
N TYR A 111 3.27 -2.83 16.66
CA TYR A 111 3.17 -4.29 16.72
C TYR A 111 4.52 -4.97 16.47
N ARG A 112 5.24 -4.61 15.41
CA ARG A 112 6.56 -5.18 15.06
C ARG A 112 7.61 -4.91 16.15
N GLU A 113 7.67 -3.66 16.62
CA GLU A 113 8.62 -3.24 17.66
C GLU A 113 8.45 -4.00 18.96
N ARG A 114 7.20 -4.25 19.37
CA ARG A 114 6.89 -4.90 20.65
C ARG A 114 6.89 -6.41 20.61
N THR A 115 6.51 -6.99 19.47
CA THR A 115 6.54 -8.46 19.33
C THR A 115 7.93 -8.98 19.00
N GLY A 116 8.77 -8.17 18.36
CA GLY A 116 10.12 -8.55 17.91
C GLY A 116 10.13 -9.68 16.86
N THR A 117 8.97 -10.05 16.31
CA THR A 117 8.85 -11.23 15.44
C THR A 117 9.26 -10.96 14.00
N GLY A 118 9.47 -9.70 13.61
CA GLY A 118 9.65 -9.31 12.21
C GLY A 118 8.39 -9.43 11.34
N GLN A 119 7.30 -9.95 11.89
CA GLN A 119 6.04 -10.13 11.18
C GLN A 119 5.19 -8.87 11.21
N ASN A 120 4.41 -8.66 10.14
CA ASN A 120 3.44 -7.57 10.08
C ASN A 120 2.17 -7.92 10.85
N LEU A 121 1.54 -6.88 11.41
CA LEU A 121 0.27 -6.96 12.11
C LEU A 121 -0.78 -7.76 11.30
N PRO A 122 -1.49 -8.71 11.92
CA PRO A 122 -2.51 -9.47 11.22
C PRO A 122 -3.68 -8.59 10.76
N VAL A 123 -3.93 -8.56 9.46
CA VAL A 123 -5.06 -7.87 8.82
C VAL A 123 -5.92 -8.92 8.12
N LEU A 124 -7.20 -8.91 8.41
CA LEU A 124 -8.18 -9.84 7.82
C LEU A 124 -8.83 -9.30 6.57
N ASP A 125 -9.05 -7.98 6.52
CA ASP A 125 -9.66 -7.33 5.38
C ASP A 125 -9.06 -5.95 5.14
N ALA A 126 -8.58 -5.72 3.93
CA ALA A 126 -8.00 -4.46 3.46
C ALA A 126 -8.57 -4.05 2.09
N ARG A 127 -9.80 -4.47 1.76
CA ARG A 127 -10.45 -4.14 0.49
C ARG A 127 -10.90 -2.69 0.44
N SER A 128 -11.28 -2.11 1.57
CA SER A 128 -11.58 -0.69 1.66
C SER A 128 -10.30 0.14 1.67
N SER A 129 -10.28 1.22 0.90
CA SER A 129 -9.18 2.19 0.88
C SER A 129 -9.10 3.06 2.14
N GLN A 130 -10.15 3.08 2.97
CA GLN A 130 -10.26 3.97 4.11
C GLN A 130 -10.11 3.26 5.46
N ILE A 131 -10.58 2.01 5.56
CA ILE A 131 -10.62 1.25 6.80
C ILE A 131 -10.13 -0.17 6.55
N VAL A 132 -9.37 -0.71 7.48
CA VAL A 132 -8.91 -2.11 7.48
C VAL A 132 -9.41 -2.83 8.73
N LEU A 133 -9.64 -4.13 8.63
CA LEU A 133 -9.97 -5.00 9.77
C LEU A 133 -8.72 -5.73 10.24
N VAL A 134 -8.27 -5.36 11.42
CA VAL A 134 -7.12 -5.94 12.11
C VAL A 134 -7.58 -6.93 13.15
N THR A 135 -6.79 -7.94 13.44
CA THR A 135 -7.05 -8.92 14.50
C THR A 135 -5.81 -9.18 15.35
N SER A 136 -6.01 -9.60 16.59
CA SER A 136 -4.90 -9.99 17.49
C SER A 136 -4.21 -11.28 17.03
N SER A 137 -4.92 -12.18 16.34
CA SER A 137 -4.39 -13.43 15.81
C SER A 137 -5.19 -13.87 14.56
N LEU A 138 -4.55 -14.67 13.71
CA LEU A 138 -5.22 -15.33 12.58
C LEU A 138 -5.67 -16.73 13.04
N ALA A 139 -6.87 -17.12 12.63
CA ALA A 139 -7.35 -18.48 12.78
C ALA A 139 -6.77 -19.40 11.68
N ASP A 140 -6.92 -20.71 11.86
CA ASP A 140 -6.48 -21.69 10.87
C ASP A 140 -7.13 -21.44 9.49
N GLY A 141 -6.29 -21.37 8.47
CA GLY A 141 -6.71 -21.08 7.09
C GLY A 141 -6.85 -19.60 6.73
N GLU A 142 -6.81 -18.67 7.69
CA GLU A 142 -6.80 -17.26 7.42
C GLU A 142 -5.40 -16.78 6.97
N LYS A 143 -5.38 -15.86 6.00
CA LYS A 143 -4.15 -15.25 5.50
C LYS A 143 -4.04 -13.81 5.95
N ASN A 144 -2.85 -13.39 6.33
CA ASN A 144 -2.59 -11.99 6.60
C ASN A 144 -2.71 -11.17 5.31
N GLN A 145 -3.71 -10.29 5.25
CA GLN A 145 -3.97 -9.39 4.12
C GLN A 145 -3.38 -7.99 4.33
N ASN A 146 -2.41 -7.85 5.24
CA ASN A 146 -1.78 -6.57 5.51
C ASN A 146 -1.11 -6.01 4.25
N PRO A 147 -1.56 -4.86 3.74
CA PRO A 147 -1.00 -4.26 2.53
C PRO A 147 0.47 -3.87 2.69
N LEU A 148 0.92 -3.60 3.92
CA LEU A 148 2.32 -3.29 4.22
C LEU A 148 3.24 -4.50 4.06
N SER A 149 2.72 -5.73 3.94
CA SER A 149 3.54 -6.93 3.69
C SER A 149 4.21 -6.93 2.30
N ARG A 150 3.75 -6.06 1.40
CA ARG A 150 4.42 -5.82 0.11
C ARG A 150 5.51 -4.75 0.20
N ILE A 151 5.57 -4.02 1.31
CA ILE A 151 6.53 -2.93 1.56
C ILE A 151 7.57 -3.40 2.57
N VAL A 152 7.12 -3.90 3.73
CA VAL A 152 8.00 -4.43 4.78
C VAL A 152 8.01 -5.94 4.66
N LEU A 153 9.09 -6.46 4.09
CA LEU A 153 9.24 -7.88 3.77
C LEU A 153 9.62 -8.69 5.01
N ALA A 154 9.07 -9.87 5.16
CA ALA A 154 9.40 -10.78 6.26
C ALA A 154 10.78 -11.45 6.09
N THR A 155 11.26 -11.55 4.84
CA THR A 155 12.54 -12.16 4.50
C THR A 155 13.27 -11.31 3.47
N PRO A 156 14.62 -11.24 3.52
CA PRO A 156 15.40 -10.56 2.50
C PRO A 156 15.17 -11.20 1.12
N PRO A 157 14.95 -10.39 0.08
CA PRO A 157 14.84 -10.88 -1.29
C PRO A 157 16.21 -11.24 -1.86
N THR A 158 16.21 -11.92 -3.00
CA THR A 158 17.40 -12.09 -3.85
C THR A 158 17.22 -11.21 -5.09
N PRO A 159 17.74 -9.97 -5.09
CA PRO A 159 17.56 -9.06 -6.22
C PRO A 159 18.24 -9.58 -7.50
N GLN A 160 17.64 -9.26 -8.65
CA GLN A 160 18.25 -9.51 -9.98
C GLN A 160 19.59 -8.76 -10.12
N ARG A 161 19.66 -7.55 -9.59
CA ARG A 161 20.86 -6.72 -9.54
C ARG A 161 21.23 -6.44 -8.08
N LYS A 162 22.14 -7.24 -7.56
CA LYS A 162 22.68 -7.11 -6.21
C LYS A 162 23.66 -5.95 -6.14
N LEU A 163 23.60 -5.11 -5.11
CA LEU A 163 24.45 -3.91 -4.96
C LEU A 163 25.27 -3.89 -3.67
N GLU A 164 24.66 -4.11 -2.51
CA GLU A 164 25.29 -4.05 -1.18
C GLU A 164 25.94 -2.66 -0.87
N VAL A 165 25.23 -1.59 -1.20
CA VAL A 165 25.69 -0.21 -1.02
C VAL A 165 25.17 0.37 0.28
N VAL A 166 26.04 0.89 1.15
CA VAL A 166 25.66 1.51 2.41
C VAL A 166 25.56 3.03 2.26
N LEU A 167 24.41 3.57 2.68
CA LEU A 167 24.10 5.00 2.71
C LEU A 167 24.17 5.52 4.15
N GLU A 168 25.16 6.33 4.50
CA GLU A 168 25.37 7.03 5.79
C GLU A 168 25.19 6.17 7.05
N ASP A 169 25.50 4.87 7.00
CA ASP A 169 25.25 3.89 8.08
C ASP A 169 23.77 3.79 8.49
N LYS A 170 22.85 4.30 7.69
CA LYS A 170 21.42 4.28 7.95
C LYS A 170 20.68 3.21 7.15
N LEU A 171 21.08 3.06 5.90
CA LEU A 171 20.44 2.12 4.97
C LEU A 171 21.50 1.35 4.19
N GLU A 172 21.24 0.08 3.96
CA GLU A 172 21.94 -0.73 2.97
C GLU A 172 20.99 -0.97 1.80
N VAL A 173 21.41 -0.59 0.60
CA VAL A 173 20.73 -0.92 -0.65
C VAL A 173 21.14 -2.33 -1.04
N LEU A 174 20.24 -3.29 -0.88
CA LEU A 174 20.51 -4.71 -1.19
C LEU A 174 20.57 -4.97 -2.70
N GLY A 175 19.88 -4.15 -3.48
CA GLY A 175 19.81 -4.27 -4.92
C GLY A 175 18.44 -3.87 -5.46
N TYR A 176 18.19 -4.22 -6.73
CA TYR A 176 16.92 -3.93 -7.39
C TYR A 176 16.53 -4.98 -8.42
N ASP A 177 15.23 -5.01 -8.71
CA ASP A 177 14.63 -5.76 -9.81
C ASP A 177 13.97 -4.81 -10.81
N ILE A 178 13.96 -5.19 -12.09
CA ILE A 178 13.08 -4.55 -13.08
C ILE A 178 12.11 -5.64 -13.59
N THR A 179 10.81 -5.36 -13.49
CA THR A 179 9.76 -6.27 -13.94
C THR A 179 8.84 -5.59 -14.96
N ASP A 180 8.23 -6.38 -15.83
CA ASP A 180 7.13 -5.90 -16.67
C ASP A 180 5.81 -5.77 -15.86
N SER A 181 4.74 -5.33 -16.52
CA SER A 181 3.41 -5.17 -15.92
C SER A 181 2.79 -6.47 -15.42
N THR A 182 3.33 -7.64 -15.79
CA THR A 182 2.92 -8.97 -15.30
C THR A 182 3.71 -9.42 -14.08
N GLY A 183 4.75 -8.65 -13.69
CA GLY A 183 5.66 -8.98 -12.59
C GLY A 183 6.81 -9.89 -12.98
N LYS A 184 6.99 -10.19 -14.29
CA LYS A 184 8.12 -10.98 -14.79
C LYS A 184 9.37 -10.13 -14.88
N LEU A 185 10.50 -10.66 -14.38
CA LEU A 185 11.82 -10.04 -14.49
C LEU A 185 12.20 -9.81 -15.96
N VAL A 186 12.75 -8.64 -16.26
CA VAL A 186 13.23 -8.26 -17.59
C VAL A 186 14.68 -7.76 -17.54
N GLU A 187 15.43 -8.03 -18.58
CA GLU A 187 16.80 -7.52 -18.76
C GLU A 187 16.85 -6.25 -19.61
N HIS A 188 15.81 -6.06 -20.43
CA HIS A 188 15.70 -4.95 -21.37
C HIS A 188 14.32 -4.28 -21.22
N VAL A 189 14.32 -2.97 -21.33
CA VAL A 189 13.09 -2.15 -21.33
C VAL A 189 12.89 -1.54 -22.72
N ALA A 190 11.64 -1.46 -23.16
CA ALA A 190 11.25 -0.84 -24.41
C ALA A 190 10.45 0.44 -24.15
N PRO A 191 10.68 1.53 -24.93
CA PRO A 191 9.91 2.75 -24.79
C PRO A 191 8.40 2.52 -24.95
N GLY A 192 7.60 3.30 -24.21
CA GLY A 192 6.13 3.25 -24.24
C GLY A 192 5.49 2.08 -23.54
N LYS A 193 6.28 1.17 -22.94
CA LYS A 193 5.78 0.09 -22.09
C LYS A 193 5.96 0.44 -20.62
N LYS A 194 5.08 -0.09 -19.77
CA LYS A 194 5.14 0.07 -18.32
C LYS A 194 6.01 -1.01 -17.69
N TYR A 195 6.83 -0.59 -16.76
CA TYR A 195 7.72 -1.43 -15.98
C TYR A 195 7.67 -1.00 -14.51
N HIS A 196 8.12 -1.88 -13.63
CA HIS A 196 8.33 -1.60 -12.23
C HIS A 196 9.80 -1.75 -11.88
N MET A 197 10.36 -0.77 -11.20
CA MET A 197 11.64 -0.88 -10.52
C MET A 197 11.38 -1.09 -9.04
N ARG A 198 11.80 -2.24 -8.51
CA ARG A 198 11.71 -2.60 -7.09
C ARG A 198 13.07 -2.47 -6.47
N THR A 199 13.23 -1.49 -5.58
CA THR A 199 14.47 -1.29 -4.84
C THR A 199 14.32 -1.82 -3.43
N TYR A 200 15.34 -2.53 -2.95
CA TYR A 200 15.32 -3.20 -1.65
C TYR A 200 16.32 -2.56 -0.70
N PHE A 201 15.81 -2.14 0.45
CA PHE A 201 16.60 -1.52 1.50
C PHE A 201 16.60 -2.39 2.75
N LYS A 202 17.76 -2.52 3.40
CA LYS A 202 17.86 -2.97 4.77
C LYS A 202 18.10 -1.77 5.67
N VAL A 203 17.33 -1.62 6.71
CA VAL A 203 17.45 -0.53 7.66
C VAL A 203 18.54 -0.84 8.67
N LEU A 204 19.62 -0.05 8.70
CA LEU A 204 20.73 -0.21 9.64
C LEU A 204 20.52 0.64 10.91
N ALA A 205 19.89 1.80 10.76
CA ALA A 205 19.55 2.71 11.85
C ALA A 205 18.25 3.46 11.55
N PRO A 206 17.51 3.91 12.56
CA PRO A 206 16.26 4.65 12.38
C PRO A 206 16.46 5.93 11.55
N MET A 207 15.52 6.19 10.66
CA MET A 207 15.49 7.41 9.85
C MET A 207 14.77 8.52 10.62
N GLN A 208 15.36 9.72 10.67
CA GLN A 208 14.76 10.88 11.36
C GLN A 208 13.95 11.79 10.44
N SER A 209 14.17 11.65 9.13
CA SER A 209 13.53 12.49 8.10
C SER A 209 12.97 11.62 7.00
N GLU A 210 11.94 12.12 6.34
CA GLU A 210 11.43 11.55 5.10
C GLU A 210 12.34 11.96 3.94
N TRP A 211 12.64 11.01 3.07
CA TRP A 211 13.44 11.18 1.87
C TRP A 211 12.63 10.74 0.67
N ASP A 212 12.76 11.47 -0.43
CA ASP A 212 12.26 11.04 -1.73
C ASP A 212 13.33 10.22 -2.46
N MET A 213 12.93 9.37 -3.37
CA MET A 213 13.83 8.61 -4.23
C MET A 213 13.94 9.28 -5.59
N PHE A 214 15.17 9.48 -6.08
CA PHE A 214 15.39 9.82 -7.47
C PHE A 214 15.78 8.58 -8.27
N ILE A 215 15.27 8.47 -9.49
CA ILE A 215 15.64 7.47 -10.48
C ILE A 215 15.89 8.20 -11.79
N HIS A 216 17.15 8.21 -12.24
CA HIS A 216 17.53 8.81 -13.51
C HIS A 216 18.06 7.74 -14.45
N ILE A 217 17.47 7.62 -15.64
CA ILE A 217 17.95 6.74 -16.70
C ILE A 217 18.55 7.61 -17.79
N ASP A 218 19.88 7.64 -17.85
CA ASP A 218 20.68 8.58 -18.67
C ASP A 218 21.39 7.90 -19.83
N GLY A 219 21.30 8.49 -21.00
CA GLY A 219 22.11 8.13 -22.18
C GLY A 219 21.64 8.84 -23.44
N PHE A 220 22.50 8.89 -24.47
CA PHE A 220 22.18 9.46 -25.78
C PHE A 220 21.53 10.85 -25.72
N ARG A 221 21.98 11.72 -24.82
CA ARG A 221 21.44 13.07 -24.55
C ARG A 221 19.96 13.05 -24.10
N ARG A 222 19.53 11.96 -23.48
CA ARG A 222 18.19 11.77 -22.92
C ARG A 222 18.29 11.41 -21.45
N ARG A 223 17.32 11.86 -20.69
CA ARG A 223 17.11 11.49 -19.31
C ARG A 223 15.65 11.20 -19.06
N HIS A 224 15.37 10.07 -18.45
CA HIS A 224 14.10 9.80 -17.79
C HIS A 224 14.25 10.11 -16.30
N ASN A 225 13.31 10.88 -15.74
CA ASN A 225 13.24 11.17 -14.30
C ASN A 225 12.08 10.41 -13.70
N GLY A 226 12.40 9.54 -12.74
CA GLY A 226 11.44 8.77 -11.96
C GLY A 226 11.45 9.17 -10.47
N ASP A 227 11.53 10.49 -10.18
CA ASP A 227 11.54 10.98 -8.81
C ASP A 227 10.18 10.75 -8.14
N HIS A 228 10.18 10.18 -6.93
CA HIS A 228 8.95 9.82 -6.25
C HIS A 228 9.14 9.70 -4.72
N LYS A 229 8.03 9.69 -4.00
CA LYS A 229 8.03 9.38 -2.57
C LYS A 229 8.26 7.90 -2.35
N VAL A 230 9.25 7.57 -1.53
CA VAL A 230 9.55 6.17 -1.19
C VAL A 230 8.29 5.47 -0.67
N CYS A 231 8.04 4.27 -1.17
CA CYS A 231 6.86 3.46 -0.86
C CYS A 231 5.53 4.21 -1.12
N GLU A 232 5.51 5.13 -2.10
CA GLU A 232 4.36 6.01 -2.37
C GLU A 232 3.87 6.79 -1.13
N GLY A 233 4.72 6.97 -0.11
CA GLY A 233 4.38 7.56 1.19
C GLY A 233 3.50 6.68 2.10
N LYS A 234 3.20 5.44 1.70
CA LYS A 234 2.34 4.51 2.48
C LYS A 234 3.00 3.99 3.76
N TYR A 235 4.32 3.96 3.79
CA TYR A 235 5.11 3.58 4.96
C TYR A 235 6.24 4.59 5.17
N PRO A 236 5.98 5.69 5.91
CA PRO A 236 6.97 6.74 6.19
C PRO A 236 8.28 6.19 6.75
N MET A 237 9.42 6.74 6.31
CA MET A 237 10.75 6.31 6.76
C MET A 237 10.96 6.47 8.25
N SER A 238 10.32 7.46 8.88
CA SER A 238 10.33 7.68 10.33
C SER A 238 9.71 6.52 11.13
N LEU A 239 8.96 5.63 10.47
CA LEU A 239 8.37 4.42 11.05
C LEU A 239 9.22 3.17 10.82
N TRP A 240 10.31 3.22 10.04
CA TRP A 240 11.16 2.07 9.76
C TRP A 240 11.93 1.66 11.02
N LEU A 241 11.97 0.37 11.28
CA LEU A 241 12.71 -0.21 12.39
C LEU A 241 14.05 -0.75 11.91
N LYS A 242 15.05 -0.75 12.80
CA LYS A 242 16.31 -1.43 12.50
C LYS A 242 16.05 -2.87 12.10
N ASP A 243 16.79 -3.34 11.12
CA ASP A 243 16.72 -4.66 10.46
C ASP A 243 15.44 -4.90 9.64
N ASP A 244 14.56 -3.88 9.46
CA ASP A 244 13.50 -3.96 8.45
C ASP A 244 14.09 -4.12 7.05
N ILE A 245 13.44 -4.98 6.26
CA ILE A 245 13.67 -5.07 4.83
C ILE A 245 12.52 -4.35 4.13
N VAL A 246 12.81 -3.23 3.51
CA VAL A 246 11.80 -2.38 2.86
C VAL A 246 11.96 -2.45 1.36
N MET A 247 10.84 -2.68 0.66
CA MET A 247 10.76 -2.67 -0.79
C MET A 247 10.03 -1.40 -1.25
N ASP A 248 10.69 -0.60 -2.05
CA ASP A 248 10.09 0.46 -2.82
C ASP A 248 9.76 -0.06 -4.22
N ASP A 249 8.52 0.11 -4.69
CA ASP A 249 8.04 -0.37 -6.00
C ASP A 249 7.55 0.85 -6.81
N HIS A 250 8.33 1.24 -7.81
CA HIS A 250 8.05 2.40 -8.65
C HIS A 250 7.71 1.99 -10.08
N GLU A 251 6.49 2.36 -10.56
CA GLU A 251 6.10 2.18 -11.96
C GLU A 251 6.73 3.28 -12.82
N PHE A 252 7.38 2.91 -13.91
CA PHE A 252 7.93 3.84 -14.88
C PHE A 252 7.67 3.42 -16.33
N SER A 253 7.76 4.36 -17.24
CA SER A 253 7.70 4.12 -18.69
C SER A 253 8.65 5.09 -19.39
N LEU A 254 9.55 4.56 -20.22
CA LEU A 254 10.42 5.40 -21.03
C LEU A 254 9.59 6.08 -22.14
N GLU A 255 9.92 7.32 -22.42
CA GLU A 255 9.30 8.09 -23.50
C GLU A 255 9.57 7.41 -24.86
N PRO A 256 8.65 7.54 -25.84
CA PRO A 256 8.77 6.86 -27.15
C PRO A 256 10.02 7.21 -27.96
N ASN A 257 10.70 8.28 -27.61
CA ASN A 257 11.87 8.80 -28.30
C ASN A 257 13.21 8.30 -27.74
N PHE A 258 13.19 7.33 -26.80
CA PHE A 258 14.41 6.66 -26.37
C PHE A 258 14.93 5.74 -27.47
N SER A 259 16.21 5.90 -27.84
CA SER A 259 16.87 5.08 -28.86
C SER A 259 17.34 3.74 -28.26
N PRO A 260 17.44 2.66 -29.07
CA PRO A 260 18.09 1.45 -28.62
C PRO A 260 19.54 1.70 -28.20
N GLY A 261 19.97 1.11 -27.08
CA GLY A 261 21.33 1.22 -26.59
C GLY A 261 21.45 0.97 -25.09
N ALA A 262 22.64 1.17 -24.55
CA ALA A 262 22.91 1.08 -23.13
C ALA A 262 22.71 2.45 -22.45
N TYR A 263 22.04 2.43 -21.32
CA TYR A 263 21.77 3.61 -20.50
C TYR A 263 22.30 3.41 -19.09
N ASN A 264 22.74 4.49 -18.45
CA ASN A 264 23.13 4.48 -17.06
C ASN A 264 21.91 4.68 -16.18
N LEU A 265 21.74 3.83 -15.19
CA LEU A 265 20.74 3.95 -14.15
C LEU A 265 21.37 4.56 -12.90
N TRP A 266 20.93 5.74 -12.51
CA TRP A 266 21.30 6.43 -11.29
C TRP A 266 20.10 6.49 -10.36
N PHE A 267 20.27 6.13 -9.12
CA PHE A 267 19.22 6.29 -8.13
C PHE A 267 19.79 6.51 -6.74
N GLY A 268 18.96 7.04 -5.85
CA GLY A 268 19.34 7.32 -4.48
C GLY A 268 18.25 8.13 -3.78
N LEU A 269 18.56 8.56 -2.57
CA LEU A 269 17.62 9.28 -1.71
C LEU A 269 18.01 10.75 -1.61
N PHE A 270 17.00 11.63 -1.66
CA PHE A 270 17.20 13.08 -1.59
C PHE A 270 16.10 13.77 -0.79
N VAL A 271 16.44 14.93 -0.23
CA VAL A 271 15.51 15.89 0.35
C VAL A 271 15.97 17.30 -0.02
N GLY A 272 15.18 18.03 -0.78
CA GLY A 272 15.62 19.27 -1.38
C GLY A 272 16.88 19.08 -2.23
N GLU A 273 17.98 19.78 -1.92
CA GLU A 273 19.27 19.64 -2.61
C GLU A 273 20.19 18.61 -1.96
N SER A 274 19.86 18.13 -0.77
CA SER A 274 20.67 17.16 -0.03
C SER A 274 20.44 15.75 -0.53
N ARG A 275 21.52 14.96 -0.63
CA ARG A 275 21.50 13.54 -0.98
C ARG A 275 22.09 12.69 0.12
N LEU A 276 21.50 11.54 0.38
CA LEU A 276 22.08 10.55 1.27
C LEU A 276 23.36 9.99 0.64
N LYS A 277 24.48 10.13 1.33
CA LYS A 277 25.81 9.85 0.75
C LYS A 277 26.15 8.36 0.79
N VAL A 278 26.74 7.87 -0.27
CA VAL A 278 27.37 6.54 -0.29
C VAL A 278 28.56 6.54 0.64
N LYS A 279 28.60 5.64 1.62
CA LYS A 279 29.71 5.43 2.53
C LYS A 279 30.60 4.29 2.09
N SER A 280 29.99 3.13 1.59
CA SER A 280 30.68 1.96 1.06
C SER A 280 29.80 1.26 0.03
N GLY A 281 30.42 0.64 -0.93
CA GLY A 281 29.79 -0.12 -2.00
C GLY A 281 30.81 -0.59 -3.01
#